data_ca026b4958fafcc794171c5a15ce5e5b
#
_entry.id   ca026b4958fafcc794171c5a15ce5e5b
#
_cell.length_a   1.000
_cell.length_b   1.000
_cell.length_c   1.000
_cell.angle_alpha   90.00
_cell.angle_beta   90.00
_cell.angle_gamma   90.00
#
_symmetry.space_group_name_H-M   'P 1'
#
loop_
_entity.id
_entity.type
_entity.pdbx_description
1 polymer ?
#
loop_
_entity_poly.entity_id
_entity_poly.type
_entity_poly.pdbx_seq_one_letter_code
_entity_poly.pdbx_strand_id
1 'polypeptide(L)'
;MKCKRCKRTIPDNSIYCNWCGHKQLTDSTEIRVPVPKHKGNAWCAQVTVDGERVYISGDTEEDYYAKARAAKSGLIETKKAAPKLTLGTAIDRFIRDRDAVLSPSTIKSYKSYRAHRLADYMDTDVNAINYQRMINEESRVVSPKTVHNLWRLVMASLKHADIPVPSVNLPQKTKADRPWLDYQQIQTLLAVCKGKPYELGVVLGLHGLRRSEILHLTADDIDLARGVIHVRGASVIGSSGRLVDKTTNKTSLSTRDVHIVIPRLNTLISGKTGRLITDHPNTLYREVNAVCRDVGLPEVGVHGLRHSFASLAYHLQWSEATTMREGGWSNPDTVHKIYTHLAAQDANEDIRRMKRFYSIG
;
A
#
# COMPACT_ATOMS: atom_id res chain seq x y z
N MET A 1 -20.02 -21.36 69.55
CA MET A 1 -18.70 -20.71 69.20
C MET A 1 -18.26 -19.76 70.32
N LYS A 2 -16.96 -19.32 70.38
CA LYS A 2 -16.52 -18.33 71.43
C LYS A 2 -16.60 -16.92 70.83
N CYS A 3 -17.09 -15.98 71.59
CA CYS A 3 -17.16 -14.57 71.26
C CYS A 3 -15.78 -13.99 70.95
N LYS A 4 -15.60 -13.33 69.84
CA LYS A 4 -14.33 -12.73 69.41
C LYS A 4 -13.78 -11.67 70.35
N ARG A 5 -14.69 -10.96 71.10
CA ARG A 5 -14.33 -9.88 72.03
C ARG A 5 -14.17 -10.36 73.47
N CYS A 6 -15.19 -10.98 74.05
CA CYS A 6 -15.19 -11.33 75.49
C CYS A 6 -14.79 -12.79 75.74
N LYS A 7 -14.53 -13.62 74.68
CA LYS A 7 -14.12 -15.02 74.73
C LYS A 7 -15.10 -16.00 75.37
N ARG A 8 -16.27 -15.53 75.83
CA ARG A 8 -17.32 -16.40 76.42
C ARG A 8 -18.00 -17.24 75.35
N THR A 9 -18.46 -18.41 75.72
CA THR A 9 -19.17 -19.31 74.77
C THR A 9 -20.55 -18.73 74.47
N ILE A 10 -20.92 -18.70 73.25
CA ILE A 10 -22.17 -18.23 72.68
C ILE A 10 -22.72 -19.28 71.72
N PRO A 11 -24.02 -19.32 71.43
CA PRO A 11 -24.59 -20.23 70.47
C PRO A 11 -23.90 -20.10 69.11
N ASP A 12 -23.76 -21.23 68.37
CA ASP A 12 -23.25 -21.20 67.02
C ASP A 12 -24.21 -20.41 66.14
N ASN A 13 -23.63 -19.63 65.24
CA ASN A 13 -24.33 -18.70 64.30
C ASN A 13 -24.93 -17.43 64.99
N SER A 14 -24.55 -17.10 66.25
CA SER A 14 -24.96 -15.86 66.88
C SER A 14 -24.40 -14.64 66.08
N ILE A 15 -25.28 -13.76 65.62
CA ILE A 15 -24.91 -12.50 64.94
C ILE A 15 -24.27 -11.53 65.93
N TYR A 16 -24.77 -11.49 67.20
CA TYR A 16 -24.25 -10.67 68.29
C TYR A 16 -23.97 -11.53 69.52
N CYS A 17 -22.98 -11.14 70.29
CA CYS A 17 -22.71 -11.76 71.57
C CYS A 17 -23.76 -11.31 72.61
N ASN A 18 -24.50 -12.26 73.19
CA ASN A 18 -25.49 -12.03 74.21
C ASN A 18 -24.91 -11.50 75.54
N TRP A 19 -23.57 -11.56 75.71
CA TRP A 19 -22.87 -11.08 76.89
C TRP A 19 -22.27 -9.68 76.76
N CYS A 20 -21.75 -9.32 75.59
CA CYS A 20 -21.06 -8.06 75.44
C CYS A 20 -21.53 -7.23 74.20
N GLY A 21 -22.60 -7.67 73.55
CA GLY A 21 -23.16 -6.98 72.35
C GLY A 21 -22.28 -6.95 71.14
N HIS A 22 -21.07 -7.56 71.18
CA HIS A 22 -20.16 -7.51 70.05
C HIS A 22 -20.66 -8.39 68.91
N LYS A 23 -20.71 -7.80 67.64
CA LYS A 23 -21.13 -8.50 66.45
C LYS A 23 -20.13 -9.61 66.11
N GLN A 24 -20.57 -10.85 65.95
CA GLN A 24 -19.75 -12.06 65.81
C GLN A 24 -19.65 -12.49 64.33
N LEU A 25 -20.78 -12.46 63.63
CA LEU A 25 -20.84 -12.72 62.22
C LEU A 25 -20.73 -11.37 61.51
N THR A 26 -19.62 -11.15 60.88
CA THR A 26 -19.60 -10.21 59.75
C THR A 26 -20.34 -10.91 58.63
N ASP A 27 -21.39 -10.31 58.09
CA ASP A 27 -21.99 -10.81 56.86
C ASP A 27 -20.86 -10.98 55.83
N SER A 28 -20.39 -12.22 55.72
CA SER A 28 -19.37 -12.59 54.73
C SER A 28 -19.90 -12.52 53.28
N THR A 29 -21.20 -12.16 53.16
CA THR A 29 -21.91 -12.00 51.90
C THR A 29 -21.97 -10.55 51.42
N GLU A 30 -21.46 -9.58 52.18
CA GLU A 30 -21.45 -8.20 51.70
C GLU A 30 -20.31 -8.02 50.67
N ILE A 31 -20.70 -8.04 49.39
CA ILE A 31 -19.79 -7.82 48.29
C ILE A 31 -19.24 -6.39 48.40
N ARG A 32 -17.98 -6.25 48.84
CA ARG A 32 -17.33 -4.94 48.93
C ARG A 32 -17.03 -4.40 47.54
N VAL A 33 -17.55 -3.20 47.26
CA VAL A 33 -17.29 -2.46 46.03
C VAL A 33 -16.66 -1.11 46.35
N PRO A 34 -15.84 -0.53 45.50
CA PRO A 34 -15.24 0.78 45.70
C PRO A 34 -16.29 1.89 45.80
N VAL A 35 -15.98 2.94 46.54
CA VAL A 35 -16.83 4.13 46.61
C VAL A 35 -16.76 4.84 45.25
N PRO A 36 -17.92 5.15 44.62
CA PRO A 36 -17.92 5.81 43.33
C PRO A 36 -17.55 7.30 43.44
N LYS A 37 -17.09 7.85 42.35
CA LYS A 37 -16.90 9.30 42.18
C LYS A 37 -17.95 9.82 41.21
N HIS A 38 -18.51 10.98 41.49
CA HIS A 38 -19.40 11.66 40.56
C HIS A 38 -18.57 12.28 39.43
N LYS A 39 -18.89 11.94 38.20
CA LYS A 39 -18.17 12.43 36.99
C LYS A 39 -19.18 12.73 35.89
N GLY A 40 -19.37 14.02 35.59
CA GLY A 40 -20.45 14.46 34.72
C GLY A 40 -21.80 14.15 35.33
N ASN A 41 -22.66 13.43 34.64
CA ASN A 41 -24.01 13.03 35.09
C ASN A 41 -24.05 11.59 35.64
N ALA A 42 -22.91 10.97 35.95
CA ALA A 42 -22.87 9.58 36.39
C ALA A 42 -21.98 9.37 37.61
N TRP A 43 -22.37 8.39 38.44
CA TRP A 43 -21.57 7.85 39.52
C TRP A 43 -20.74 6.66 39.01
N CYS A 44 -19.43 6.69 39.18
CA CYS A 44 -18.57 5.69 38.57
C CYS A 44 -17.32 5.36 39.37
N ALA A 45 -16.84 4.12 39.23
CA ALA A 45 -15.54 3.68 39.73
C ALA A 45 -15.04 2.44 38.96
N GLN A 46 -13.77 2.13 39.17
CA GLN A 46 -13.20 0.85 38.73
C GLN A 46 -13.44 -0.22 39.78
N VAL A 47 -14.03 -1.32 39.39
CA VAL A 47 -14.35 -2.47 40.25
C VAL A 47 -13.52 -3.67 39.75
N THR A 48 -12.86 -4.40 40.65
CA THR A 48 -12.18 -5.64 40.29
C THR A 48 -13.20 -6.78 40.28
N VAL A 49 -13.37 -7.43 39.11
CA VAL A 49 -14.22 -8.58 38.90
C VAL A 49 -13.33 -9.67 38.31
N ASP A 50 -13.27 -10.84 38.94
CA ASP A 50 -12.44 -11.99 38.53
C ASP A 50 -10.96 -11.64 38.27
N GLY A 51 -10.39 -10.71 39.06
CA GLY A 51 -9.01 -10.27 38.96
C GLY A 51 -8.78 -9.12 37.97
N GLU A 52 -9.75 -8.77 37.14
CA GLU A 52 -9.69 -7.67 36.18
C GLU A 52 -10.39 -6.41 36.66
N ARG A 53 -9.85 -5.24 36.30
CA ARG A 53 -10.46 -3.94 36.61
C ARG A 53 -11.49 -3.56 35.56
N VAL A 54 -12.75 -3.47 35.94
CA VAL A 54 -13.87 -3.11 35.08
C VAL A 54 -14.42 -1.74 35.52
N TYR A 55 -14.70 -0.86 34.55
CA TYR A 55 -15.32 0.43 34.83
C TYR A 55 -16.84 0.27 34.90
N ILE A 56 -17.44 0.63 36.02
CA ILE A 56 -18.88 0.57 36.24
C ILE A 56 -19.41 1.97 36.52
N SER A 57 -20.53 2.31 35.89
CA SER A 57 -21.22 3.58 36.05
C SER A 57 -22.71 3.37 36.29
N GLY A 58 -23.30 4.28 37.05
CA GLY A 58 -24.72 4.36 37.34
C GLY A 58 -25.22 5.80 37.29
N ASP A 59 -26.51 5.98 36.99
CA ASP A 59 -27.11 7.33 36.93
C ASP A 59 -27.28 7.91 38.33
N THR A 60 -27.40 7.04 39.35
CA THR A 60 -27.41 7.39 40.76
C THR A 60 -26.32 6.59 41.50
N GLU A 61 -25.99 7.03 42.72
CA GLU A 61 -25.05 6.30 43.58
C GLU A 61 -25.57 4.89 43.92
N GLU A 62 -26.86 4.76 44.17
CA GLU A 62 -27.52 3.49 44.43
C GLU A 62 -27.49 2.55 43.23
N ASP A 63 -27.73 3.07 42.00
CA ASP A 63 -27.67 2.33 40.77
C ASP A 63 -26.22 1.84 40.48
N TYR A 64 -25.22 2.68 40.78
CA TYR A 64 -23.83 2.25 40.74
C TYR A 64 -23.58 1.06 41.68
N TYR A 65 -23.97 1.15 42.96
CA TYR A 65 -23.74 0.08 43.93
C TYR A 65 -24.48 -1.21 43.53
N ALA A 66 -25.69 -1.11 43.02
CA ALA A 66 -26.44 -2.26 42.51
C ALA A 66 -25.71 -2.95 41.37
N LYS A 67 -25.28 -2.21 40.34
CA LYS A 67 -24.52 -2.71 39.19
C LYS A 67 -23.15 -3.28 39.58
N ALA A 68 -22.44 -2.62 40.49
CA ALA A 68 -21.13 -3.07 40.95
C ALA A 68 -21.18 -4.38 41.75
N ARG A 69 -22.22 -4.55 42.58
CA ARG A 69 -22.48 -5.81 43.30
C ARG A 69 -22.91 -6.93 42.36
N ALA A 70 -23.80 -6.63 41.40
CA ALA A 70 -24.26 -7.58 40.42
C ALA A 70 -23.11 -8.04 39.48
N ALA A 71 -22.19 -7.15 39.13
CA ALA A 71 -21.00 -7.49 38.38
C ALA A 71 -20.07 -8.44 39.13
N LYS A 72 -19.83 -8.18 40.44
CA LYS A 72 -18.99 -9.04 41.29
C LYS A 72 -19.63 -10.39 41.61
N SER A 73 -20.94 -10.47 41.58
CA SER A 73 -21.69 -11.73 41.81
C SER A 73 -21.88 -12.56 40.53
N GLY A 74 -21.40 -12.08 39.40
CA GLY A 74 -21.57 -12.75 38.10
C GLY A 74 -22.98 -12.66 37.53
N LEU A 75 -23.85 -11.83 38.11
CA LEU A 75 -25.25 -11.64 37.66
C LEU A 75 -25.37 -10.70 36.45
N ILE A 76 -24.34 -9.94 36.15
CA ILE A 76 -24.27 -9.08 34.98
C ILE A 76 -22.98 -9.41 34.23
N GLU A 77 -23.09 -9.73 32.93
CA GLU A 77 -21.93 -9.77 32.07
C GLU A 77 -21.32 -8.37 31.97
N THR A 78 -20.19 -8.18 32.63
CA THR A 78 -19.41 -6.97 32.44
C THR A 78 -18.89 -7.00 31.00
N LYS A 79 -19.23 -5.98 30.20
CA LYS A 79 -18.58 -5.81 28.86
C LYS A 79 -17.08 -5.74 29.13
N LYS A 80 -16.36 -6.85 28.85
CA LYS A 80 -14.90 -6.81 28.76
C LYS A 80 -14.55 -5.66 27.83
N ALA A 81 -13.67 -4.76 28.26
CA ALA A 81 -13.14 -3.76 27.36
C ALA A 81 -12.63 -4.51 26.13
N ALA A 82 -13.19 -4.22 24.95
CA ALA A 82 -12.76 -4.87 23.73
C ALA A 82 -11.24 -4.76 23.64
N PRO A 83 -10.51 -5.83 23.31
CA PRO A 83 -9.06 -5.79 23.24
C PRO A 83 -8.66 -4.62 22.34
N LYS A 84 -7.79 -3.77 22.85
CA LYS A 84 -7.33 -2.57 22.14
C LYS A 84 -6.79 -2.99 20.79
N LEU A 85 -7.38 -2.47 19.72
CA LEU A 85 -6.90 -2.74 18.37
C LEU A 85 -5.68 -1.85 18.08
N THR A 86 -4.51 -2.44 17.96
CA THR A 86 -3.31 -1.69 17.59
C THR A 86 -3.25 -1.47 16.08
N LEU A 87 -2.52 -0.43 15.65
CA LEU A 87 -2.33 -0.13 14.23
C LEU A 87 -1.69 -1.32 13.49
N GLY A 88 -0.68 -1.95 14.09
CA GLY A 88 -0.03 -3.12 13.54
C GLY A 88 -1.00 -4.28 13.32
N THR A 89 -1.84 -4.58 14.32
CA THR A 89 -2.86 -5.64 14.21
C THR A 89 -3.90 -5.32 13.13
N ALA A 90 -4.33 -4.06 12.99
CA ALA A 90 -5.25 -3.64 11.94
C ALA A 90 -4.64 -3.82 10.54
N ILE A 91 -3.37 -3.43 10.36
CA ILE A 91 -2.64 -3.60 9.09
C ILE A 91 -2.45 -5.09 8.78
N ASP A 92 -2.04 -5.90 9.76
CA ASP A 92 -1.80 -7.33 9.57
C ASP A 92 -3.09 -8.08 9.18
N ARG A 93 -4.24 -7.74 9.80
CA ARG A 93 -5.56 -8.26 9.40
C ARG A 93 -5.88 -7.87 7.96
N PHE A 94 -5.78 -6.59 7.63
CA PHE A 94 -6.07 -6.10 6.27
C PHE A 94 -5.21 -6.79 5.21
N ILE A 95 -3.90 -6.95 5.43
CA ILE A 95 -2.99 -7.62 4.51
C ILE A 95 -3.39 -9.09 4.33
N ARG A 96 -3.64 -9.81 5.42
CA ARG A 96 -4.01 -11.23 5.39
C ARG A 96 -5.32 -11.46 4.65
N ASP A 97 -6.35 -10.68 4.96
CA ASP A 97 -7.70 -10.86 4.41
C ASP A 97 -7.80 -10.40 2.93
N ARG A 98 -6.78 -9.69 2.43
CA ARG A 98 -6.69 -9.21 1.05
C ARG A 98 -5.55 -9.82 0.23
N ASP A 99 -4.83 -10.79 0.76
CA ASP A 99 -3.64 -11.37 0.11
C ASP A 99 -3.99 -12.02 -1.26
N ALA A 100 -5.15 -12.66 -1.37
CA ALA A 100 -5.62 -13.27 -2.61
C ALA A 100 -6.20 -12.27 -3.64
N VAL A 101 -6.61 -11.06 -3.19
CA VAL A 101 -7.31 -10.08 -4.04
C VAL A 101 -6.37 -8.99 -4.54
N LEU A 102 -5.41 -8.59 -3.72
CA LEU A 102 -4.45 -7.54 -4.08
C LEU A 102 -3.29 -8.09 -4.90
N SER A 103 -2.72 -7.24 -5.77
CA SER A 103 -1.57 -7.68 -6.55
C SER A 103 -0.38 -8.04 -5.66
N PRO A 104 0.43 -9.08 -6.01
CA PRO A 104 1.59 -9.50 -5.21
C PRO A 104 2.57 -8.36 -4.92
N SER A 105 2.74 -7.41 -5.85
CA SER A 105 3.58 -6.22 -5.64
C SER A 105 3.00 -5.22 -4.65
N THR A 106 1.67 -5.12 -4.55
CA THR A 106 0.99 -4.30 -3.54
C THR A 106 1.18 -4.90 -2.16
N ILE A 107 0.94 -6.21 -2.03
CA ILE A 107 1.17 -6.95 -0.78
C ILE A 107 2.62 -6.82 -0.33
N LYS A 108 3.59 -7.00 -1.24
CA LYS A 108 5.02 -6.79 -0.95
C LYS A 108 5.28 -5.40 -0.38
N SER A 109 4.71 -4.37 -1.00
CA SER A 109 4.88 -2.98 -0.54
C SER A 109 4.25 -2.78 0.84
N TYR A 110 3.07 -3.33 1.09
CA TYR A 110 2.39 -3.24 2.38
C TYR A 110 3.16 -3.96 3.50
N LYS A 111 3.66 -5.18 3.23
CA LYS A 111 4.52 -5.92 4.17
C LYS A 111 5.81 -5.13 4.47
N SER A 112 6.41 -4.50 3.46
CA SER A 112 7.57 -3.63 3.65
C SER A 112 7.27 -2.40 4.50
N TYR A 113 6.14 -1.74 4.26
CA TYR A 113 5.72 -0.60 5.10
C TYR A 113 5.45 -1.03 6.54
N ARG A 114 4.75 -2.15 6.73
CA ARG A 114 4.49 -2.72 8.05
C ARG A 114 5.78 -3.02 8.84
N ALA A 115 6.81 -3.52 8.17
CA ALA A 115 8.06 -3.93 8.80
C ALA A 115 9.03 -2.76 9.06
N HIS A 116 9.01 -1.71 8.23
CA HIS A 116 10.08 -0.70 8.21
C HIS A 116 9.58 0.74 8.37
N ARG A 117 8.27 0.95 8.54
CA ARG A 117 7.69 2.27 8.70
C ARG A 117 6.71 2.30 9.86
N LEU A 118 6.47 3.48 10.40
CA LEU A 118 5.50 3.69 11.48
C LEU A 118 5.79 2.82 12.73
N ALA A 119 7.05 2.45 12.98
CA ALA A 119 7.42 1.52 14.05
C ALA A 119 6.87 1.97 15.41
N ASP A 120 6.98 3.27 15.73
CA ASP A 120 6.55 3.85 17.00
C ASP A 120 5.02 3.84 17.21
N TYR A 121 4.26 3.59 16.14
CA TYR A 121 2.80 3.58 16.15
C TYR A 121 2.20 2.17 16.08
N MET A 122 3.00 1.15 15.73
CA MET A 122 2.48 -0.20 15.46
C MET A 122 1.79 -0.85 16.67
N ASP A 123 2.29 -0.60 17.88
CA ASP A 123 1.74 -1.14 19.12
C ASP A 123 0.76 -0.18 19.80
N THR A 124 0.48 0.96 19.17
CA THR A 124 -0.44 1.98 19.70
C THR A 124 -1.87 1.67 19.30
N ASP A 125 -2.82 1.86 20.26
CA ASP A 125 -4.26 1.77 19.98
C ASP A 125 -4.65 2.75 18.86
N VAL A 126 -5.37 2.27 17.86
CA VAL A 126 -5.79 3.06 16.69
C VAL A 126 -6.55 4.34 17.08
N ASN A 127 -7.27 4.33 18.21
CA ASN A 127 -8.02 5.48 18.68
C ASN A 127 -7.16 6.49 19.48
N ALA A 128 -5.93 6.11 19.86
CA ALA A 128 -5.00 6.96 20.61
C ALA A 128 -3.94 7.63 19.72
N ILE A 129 -3.87 7.28 18.45
CA ILE A 129 -2.87 7.81 17.52
C ILE A 129 -3.24 9.23 17.08
N ASN A 130 -2.27 10.15 17.18
CA ASN A 130 -2.33 11.43 16.47
C ASN A 130 -1.83 11.23 15.04
N TYR A 131 -2.74 10.95 14.11
CA TYR A 131 -2.42 10.63 12.72
C TYR A 131 -1.76 11.80 11.96
N GLN A 132 -2.09 13.05 12.28
CA GLN A 132 -1.42 14.18 11.64
C GLN A 132 0.05 14.27 12.05
N ARG A 133 0.36 14.02 13.33
CA ARG A 133 1.74 13.96 13.82
C ARG A 133 2.52 12.83 13.12
N MET A 134 1.93 11.64 13.03
CA MET A 134 2.50 10.49 12.31
C MET A 134 2.84 10.84 10.85
N ILE A 135 1.93 11.49 10.13
CA ILE A 135 2.17 11.94 8.75
C ILE A 135 3.29 12.97 8.68
N ASN A 136 3.34 13.92 9.61
CA ASN A 136 4.39 14.94 9.65
C ASN A 136 5.79 14.33 9.90
N GLU A 137 5.89 13.34 10.76
CA GLU A 137 7.14 12.62 11.05
C GLU A 137 7.61 11.84 9.82
N GLU A 138 6.74 11.06 9.18
CA GLU A 138 7.07 10.33 7.95
C GLU A 138 7.41 11.27 6.78
N SER A 139 6.80 12.45 6.71
CA SER A 139 7.06 13.43 5.65
C SER A 139 8.48 14.00 5.70
N ARG A 140 9.16 13.92 6.86
CA ARG A 140 10.57 14.34 7.01
C ARG A 140 11.56 13.29 6.50
N VAL A 141 11.12 12.03 6.40
CA VAL A 141 12.00 10.88 6.13
C VAL A 141 11.82 10.33 4.73
N VAL A 142 10.60 10.39 4.18
CA VAL A 142 10.30 9.80 2.87
C VAL A 142 9.61 10.77 1.92
N SER A 143 9.64 10.44 0.63
CA SER A 143 9.01 11.28 -0.40
C SER A 143 7.50 11.44 -0.20
N PRO A 144 6.90 12.57 -0.65
CA PRO A 144 5.45 12.78 -0.60
C PRO A 144 4.63 11.62 -1.16
N LYS A 145 5.09 11.01 -2.25
CA LYS A 145 4.44 9.84 -2.84
C LYS A 145 4.42 8.65 -1.89
N THR A 146 5.51 8.41 -1.16
CA THR A 146 5.59 7.32 -0.17
C THR A 146 4.64 7.58 0.99
N VAL A 147 4.58 8.82 1.51
CA VAL A 147 3.63 9.22 2.57
C VAL A 147 2.19 8.95 2.14
N HIS A 148 1.82 9.33 0.91
CA HIS A 148 0.49 9.04 0.38
C HIS A 148 0.19 7.53 0.28
N ASN A 149 1.17 6.71 -0.04
CA ASN A 149 1.00 5.27 -0.11
C ASN A 149 0.86 4.65 1.28
N LEU A 150 1.66 5.12 2.25
CA LEU A 150 1.52 4.75 3.67
C LEU A 150 0.14 5.10 4.20
N TRP A 151 -0.31 6.33 3.97
CA TRP A 151 -1.63 6.76 4.41
C TRP A 151 -2.76 5.93 3.79
N ARG A 152 -2.64 5.55 2.51
CA ARG A 152 -3.61 4.65 1.88
C ARG A 152 -3.69 3.29 2.57
N LEU A 153 -2.55 2.73 2.98
CA LEU A 153 -2.53 1.48 3.74
C LEU A 153 -3.23 1.66 5.10
N VAL A 154 -2.87 2.71 5.85
CA VAL A 154 -3.49 3.01 7.15
C VAL A 154 -5.00 3.20 7.01
N MET A 155 -5.46 4.06 6.08
CA MET A 155 -6.88 4.27 5.81
C MET A 155 -7.62 2.97 5.46
N ALA A 156 -7.03 2.14 4.60
CA ALA A 156 -7.64 0.89 4.17
C ALA A 156 -7.75 -0.10 5.34
N SER A 157 -6.75 -0.12 6.21
CA SER A 157 -6.73 -0.97 7.42
C SER A 157 -7.75 -0.52 8.47
N LEU A 158 -7.87 0.80 8.69
CA LEU A 158 -8.89 1.35 9.59
C LEU A 158 -10.30 1.07 9.09
N LYS A 159 -10.56 1.32 7.79
CA LYS A 159 -11.86 1.00 7.17
C LYS A 159 -12.20 -0.48 7.26
N HIS A 160 -11.21 -1.36 7.08
CA HIS A 160 -11.40 -2.81 7.18
C HIS A 160 -11.73 -3.26 8.61
N ALA A 161 -11.32 -2.49 9.60
CA ALA A 161 -11.60 -2.72 11.01
C ALA A 161 -12.83 -1.94 11.53
N ASP A 162 -13.62 -1.33 10.64
CA ASP A 162 -14.78 -0.48 10.96
C ASP A 162 -14.45 0.70 11.89
N ILE A 163 -13.20 1.21 11.80
CA ILE A 163 -12.74 2.39 12.53
C ILE A 163 -12.91 3.63 11.65
N PRO A 164 -13.47 4.73 12.17
CA PRO A 164 -13.55 5.98 11.44
C PRO A 164 -12.19 6.49 11.00
N VAL A 165 -12.06 6.86 9.72
CA VAL A 165 -10.82 7.37 9.17
C VAL A 165 -10.68 8.85 9.50
N PRO A 166 -9.64 9.26 10.23
CA PRO A 166 -9.41 10.66 10.54
C PRO A 166 -9.00 11.46 9.31
N SER A 167 -9.36 12.73 9.27
CA SER A 167 -8.88 13.67 8.27
C SER A 167 -7.45 14.09 8.60
N VAL A 168 -6.57 14.08 7.59
CA VAL A 168 -5.18 14.53 7.71
C VAL A 168 -4.77 15.36 6.49
N ASN A 169 -3.86 16.30 6.69
CA ASN A 169 -3.22 17.05 5.62
C ASN A 169 -2.00 16.26 5.12
N LEU A 170 -2.00 15.91 3.85
CA LEU A 170 -0.90 15.20 3.21
C LEU A 170 0.06 16.16 2.51
N PRO A 171 1.35 15.85 2.42
CA PRO A 171 2.32 16.67 1.71
C PRO A 171 1.96 16.76 0.21
N GLN A 172 2.21 17.92 -0.39
CA GLN A 172 1.97 18.13 -1.82
C GLN A 172 2.85 17.18 -2.65
N LYS A 173 2.23 16.50 -3.62
CA LYS A 173 2.96 15.66 -4.56
C LYS A 173 3.75 16.52 -5.54
N THR A 174 5.04 16.35 -5.55
CA THR A 174 5.87 16.86 -6.64
C THR A 174 5.72 15.94 -7.86
N LYS A 175 5.46 16.52 -9.02
CA LYS A 175 5.52 15.78 -10.29
C LYS A 175 6.99 15.58 -10.60
N ALA A 176 7.47 14.34 -10.57
CA ALA A 176 8.78 14.03 -11.15
C ALA A 176 8.59 13.87 -12.66
N ASP A 177 9.21 14.72 -13.44
CA ASP A 177 9.34 14.50 -14.87
C ASP A 177 10.25 13.30 -15.06
N ARG A 178 9.73 12.29 -15.77
CA ARG A 178 10.51 11.12 -16.10
C ARG A 178 11.16 11.37 -17.45
N PRO A 179 12.49 11.25 -17.56
CA PRO A 179 13.17 11.42 -18.81
C PRO A 179 12.74 10.35 -19.83
N TRP A 180 12.74 10.71 -21.07
CA TRP A 180 12.65 9.82 -22.23
C TRP A 180 13.72 10.22 -23.23
N LEU A 181 13.96 9.36 -24.20
CA LEU A 181 14.93 9.59 -25.25
C LEU A 181 14.24 10.15 -26.50
N ASP A 182 14.88 11.10 -27.13
CA ASP A 182 14.48 11.57 -28.48
C ASP A 182 14.93 10.60 -29.57
N TYR A 183 14.63 10.93 -30.81
CA TYR A 183 14.94 10.10 -31.98
C TYR A 183 16.44 9.75 -32.08
N GLN A 184 17.34 10.73 -31.97
CA GLN A 184 18.79 10.52 -32.10
C GLN A 184 19.33 9.71 -30.91
N GLN A 185 18.86 9.99 -29.73
CA GLN A 185 19.22 9.28 -28.50
C GLN A 185 18.79 7.81 -28.54
N ILE A 186 17.63 7.51 -29.13
CA ILE A 186 17.17 6.12 -29.35
C ILE A 186 18.10 5.38 -30.28
N GLN A 187 18.52 6.02 -31.41
CA GLN A 187 19.47 5.42 -32.35
C GLN A 187 20.82 5.15 -31.67
N THR A 188 21.34 6.10 -30.90
CA THR A 188 22.57 5.93 -30.12
C THR A 188 22.46 4.75 -29.17
N LEU A 189 21.36 4.69 -28.39
CA LEU A 189 21.15 3.59 -27.45
C LEU A 189 21.11 2.22 -28.15
N LEU A 190 20.38 2.10 -29.26
CA LEU A 190 20.31 0.86 -30.04
C LEU A 190 21.67 0.42 -30.56
N ALA A 191 22.49 1.37 -31.02
CA ALA A 191 23.84 1.09 -31.53
C ALA A 191 24.75 0.53 -30.43
N VAL A 192 24.78 1.16 -29.26
CA VAL A 192 25.67 0.76 -28.15
C VAL A 192 25.20 -0.50 -27.41
N CYS A 193 23.89 -0.81 -27.45
CA CYS A 193 23.35 -2.03 -26.88
C CYS A 193 23.58 -3.28 -27.74
N LYS A 194 23.96 -3.13 -28.99
CA LYS A 194 24.10 -4.25 -29.93
C LYS A 194 25.09 -5.31 -29.41
N GLY A 195 24.63 -6.56 -29.34
CA GLY A 195 25.40 -7.70 -28.83
C GLY A 195 25.55 -7.75 -27.30
N LYS A 196 24.93 -6.86 -26.55
CA LYS A 196 24.96 -6.86 -25.06
C LYS A 196 23.84 -7.74 -24.50
N PRO A 197 24.03 -8.35 -23.31
CA PRO A 197 23.02 -9.21 -22.69
C PRO A 197 21.66 -8.55 -22.51
N TYR A 198 21.63 -7.25 -22.26
CA TYR A 198 20.42 -6.47 -22.04
C TYR A 198 19.77 -5.91 -23.33
N GLU A 199 20.36 -6.16 -24.51
CA GLU A 199 19.86 -5.66 -25.81
C GLU A 199 18.38 -6.03 -26.02
N LEU A 200 18.01 -7.30 -25.75
CA LEU A 200 16.64 -7.77 -25.89
C LEU A 200 15.66 -6.98 -25.01
N GLY A 201 16.02 -6.71 -23.78
CA GLY A 201 15.19 -5.92 -22.85
C GLY A 201 15.01 -4.48 -23.28
N VAL A 202 16.04 -3.86 -23.89
CA VAL A 202 15.98 -2.51 -24.49
C VAL A 202 15.04 -2.51 -25.68
N VAL A 203 15.21 -3.45 -26.61
CA VAL A 203 14.38 -3.58 -27.81
C VAL A 203 12.91 -3.78 -27.44
N LEU A 204 12.60 -4.67 -26.49
CA LEU A 204 11.23 -4.87 -26.01
C LEU A 204 10.66 -3.62 -25.32
N GLY A 205 11.47 -2.89 -24.55
CA GLY A 205 11.08 -1.61 -23.95
C GLY A 205 10.72 -0.54 -24.99
N LEU A 206 11.49 -0.47 -26.08
CA LEU A 206 11.25 0.44 -27.21
C LEU A 206 10.08 0.02 -28.12
N HIS A 207 9.50 -1.18 -27.96
CA HIS A 207 8.18 -1.53 -28.50
C HIS A 207 7.02 -1.05 -27.61
N GLY A 208 7.28 -0.24 -26.61
CA GLY A 208 6.25 0.30 -25.73
C GLY A 208 5.77 -0.65 -24.65
N LEU A 209 6.43 -1.78 -24.42
CA LEU A 209 6.05 -2.76 -23.39
C LEU A 209 6.33 -2.27 -21.98
N ARG A 210 5.45 -2.65 -21.03
CA ARG A 210 5.70 -2.41 -19.61
C ARG A 210 6.75 -3.39 -19.08
N ARG A 211 7.55 -2.97 -18.10
CA ARG A 211 8.52 -3.86 -17.46
C ARG A 211 7.93 -5.20 -17.03
N SER A 212 6.73 -5.20 -16.47
CA SER A 212 6.05 -6.43 -16.03
C SER A 212 5.58 -7.31 -17.19
N GLU A 213 5.28 -6.75 -18.35
CA GLU A 213 4.96 -7.45 -19.58
C GLU A 213 6.22 -8.11 -20.14
N ILE A 214 7.32 -7.34 -20.25
CA ILE A 214 8.63 -7.85 -20.69
C ILE A 214 9.08 -9.07 -19.87
N LEU A 215 8.91 -9.04 -18.57
CA LEU A 215 9.28 -10.13 -17.67
C LEU A 215 8.36 -11.35 -17.79
N HIS A 216 7.19 -11.19 -18.36
CA HIS A 216 6.25 -12.29 -18.57
C HIS A 216 6.46 -13.00 -19.91
N LEU A 217 6.95 -12.27 -20.93
CA LEU A 217 7.07 -12.79 -22.28
C LEU A 217 7.92 -14.06 -22.37
N THR A 218 7.41 -14.99 -23.16
CA THR A 218 8.08 -16.20 -23.60
C THR A 218 8.37 -16.12 -25.10
N ALA A 219 9.19 -17.04 -25.62
CA ALA A 219 9.45 -17.14 -27.06
C ALA A 219 8.17 -17.41 -27.84
N ASP A 220 7.23 -18.17 -27.27
CA ASP A 220 5.94 -18.53 -27.89
C ASP A 220 4.98 -17.34 -28.02
N ASP A 221 5.24 -16.23 -27.31
CA ASP A 221 4.47 -15.00 -27.44
C ASP A 221 4.91 -14.13 -28.64
N ILE A 222 5.96 -14.54 -29.37
CA ILE A 222 6.47 -13.80 -30.54
C ILE A 222 6.10 -14.54 -31.82
N ASP A 223 5.15 -14.01 -32.55
CA ASP A 223 4.75 -14.54 -33.84
C ASP A 223 5.51 -13.79 -34.97
N LEU A 224 6.63 -14.37 -35.41
CA LEU A 224 7.46 -13.79 -36.48
C LEU A 224 6.76 -13.82 -37.82
N ALA A 225 5.88 -14.80 -38.09
CA ALA A 225 5.16 -14.91 -39.35
C ALA A 225 4.15 -13.78 -39.52
N ARG A 226 3.48 -13.41 -38.42
CA ARG A 226 2.53 -12.29 -38.39
C ARG A 226 3.20 -10.95 -38.03
N GLY A 227 4.45 -10.97 -37.58
CA GLY A 227 5.17 -9.77 -37.15
C GLY A 227 4.59 -9.12 -35.90
N VAL A 228 4.12 -9.92 -34.92
CA VAL A 228 3.48 -9.41 -33.70
C VAL A 228 4.04 -10.05 -32.43
N ILE A 229 3.96 -9.30 -31.34
CA ILE A 229 4.21 -9.71 -29.98
C ILE A 229 2.85 -9.85 -29.26
N HIS A 230 2.51 -11.02 -28.81
CA HIS A 230 1.29 -11.27 -28.05
C HIS A 230 1.50 -10.92 -26.57
N VAL A 231 1.01 -9.76 -26.13
CA VAL A 231 1.08 -9.35 -24.73
C VAL A 231 -0.15 -9.90 -24.01
N ARG A 232 0.01 -10.96 -23.22
CA ARG A 232 -1.10 -11.69 -22.58
C ARG A 232 -1.06 -11.66 -21.05
N GLY A 233 0.05 -11.24 -20.45
CA GLY A 233 0.24 -11.29 -19.00
C GLY A 233 1.27 -10.30 -18.49
N ALA A 234 1.51 -10.39 -17.20
CA ALA A 234 2.51 -9.59 -16.52
C ALA A 234 3.09 -10.35 -15.32
N SER A 235 4.42 -10.25 -15.13
CA SER A 235 5.10 -10.83 -13.98
C SER A 235 5.69 -9.74 -13.09
N VAL A 236 5.63 -9.94 -11.78
CA VAL A 236 6.15 -9.00 -10.78
C VAL A 236 6.89 -9.75 -9.68
N ILE A 237 7.76 -9.04 -8.94
CA ILE A 237 8.40 -9.61 -7.77
C ILE A 237 7.41 -9.64 -6.61
N GLY A 238 7.09 -10.84 -6.16
CA GLY A 238 6.25 -11.09 -4.99
C GLY A 238 6.97 -10.82 -3.66
N SER A 239 6.29 -11.06 -2.56
CA SER A 239 6.82 -10.90 -1.20
C SER A 239 8.00 -11.82 -0.89
N SER A 240 8.06 -13.01 -1.51
CA SER A 240 9.19 -13.94 -1.42
C SER A 240 10.46 -13.51 -2.16
N GLY A 241 10.42 -12.35 -2.87
CA GLY A 241 11.51 -11.92 -3.74
C GLY A 241 11.57 -12.63 -5.09
N ARG A 242 10.72 -13.62 -5.35
CA ARG A 242 10.65 -14.37 -6.60
C ARG A 242 9.70 -13.69 -7.60
N LEU A 243 9.91 -13.97 -8.88
CA LEU A 243 9.02 -13.55 -9.95
C LEU A 243 7.70 -14.36 -9.86
N VAL A 244 6.58 -13.66 -9.88
CA VAL A 244 5.24 -14.24 -9.79
C VAL A 244 4.40 -13.67 -10.93
N ASP A 245 3.70 -14.54 -11.63
CA ASP A 245 2.76 -14.14 -12.67
C ASP A 245 1.50 -13.56 -12.03
N LYS A 246 0.98 -12.49 -12.61
CA LYS A 246 -0.28 -11.92 -12.15
C LYS A 246 -1.42 -12.76 -12.71
N THR A 247 -2.29 -13.21 -11.83
CA THR A 247 -3.48 -13.99 -12.17
C THR A 247 -4.59 -13.16 -12.82
N THR A 248 -4.53 -11.83 -12.69
CA THR A 248 -5.54 -10.92 -13.26
C THR A 248 -4.90 -9.76 -13.99
N ASN A 249 -5.25 -9.61 -15.26
CA ASN A 249 -4.99 -8.37 -15.99
C ASN A 249 -5.93 -7.28 -15.47
N LYS A 250 -5.40 -6.13 -15.07
CA LYS A 250 -6.17 -5.02 -14.50
C LYS A 250 -7.23 -4.44 -15.44
N THR A 251 -7.09 -4.66 -16.76
CA THR A 251 -8.02 -4.15 -17.78
C THR A 251 -7.99 -5.07 -19.00
N SER A 252 -9.08 -5.13 -19.78
CA SER A 252 -9.14 -5.81 -21.08
C SER A 252 -8.08 -5.33 -22.08
N LEU A 253 -7.64 -4.08 -21.98
CA LEU A 253 -6.57 -3.48 -22.76
C LEU A 253 -5.15 -3.99 -22.39
N SER A 254 -5.03 -4.81 -21.36
CA SER A 254 -3.74 -5.43 -20.98
C SER A 254 -3.37 -6.60 -21.89
N THR A 255 -4.33 -7.19 -22.61
CA THR A 255 -4.10 -8.20 -23.62
C THR A 255 -4.19 -7.54 -24.99
N ARG A 256 -3.12 -7.59 -25.75
CA ARG A 256 -3.02 -6.95 -27.07
C ARG A 256 -1.92 -7.58 -27.92
N ASP A 257 -2.02 -7.39 -29.21
CA ASP A 257 -0.94 -7.65 -30.16
C ASP A 257 -0.18 -6.34 -30.40
N VAL A 258 1.13 -6.37 -30.32
CA VAL A 258 2.03 -5.25 -30.58
C VAL A 258 2.85 -5.60 -31.82
N HIS A 259 2.86 -4.72 -32.82
CA HIS A 259 3.62 -4.96 -34.04
C HIS A 259 5.13 -4.92 -33.80
N ILE A 260 5.85 -5.82 -34.43
CA ILE A 260 7.32 -5.83 -34.44
C ILE A 260 7.82 -4.73 -35.36
N VAL A 261 8.21 -3.60 -34.79
CA VAL A 261 8.69 -2.41 -35.52
C VAL A 261 10.23 -2.30 -35.53
N ILE A 262 10.92 -3.09 -34.72
CA ILE A 262 12.39 -3.15 -34.65
C ILE A 262 12.83 -4.51 -35.20
N PRO A 263 13.31 -4.63 -36.48
CA PRO A 263 13.64 -5.92 -37.11
C PRO A 263 14.71 -6.73 -36.35
N ARG A 264 15.56 -6.05 -35.60
CA ARG A 264 16.58 -6.69 -34.72
C ARG A 264 16.00 -7.71 -33.74
N LEU A 265 14.73 -7.56 -33.33
CA LEU A 265 14.05 -8.49 -32.46
C LEU A 265 14.06 -9.92 -33.03
N ASN A 266 13.86 -10.08 -34.34
CA ASN A 266 13.83 -11.38 -35.00
C ASN A 266 15.12 -12.18 -34.75
N THR A 267 16.27 -11.49 -34.82
CA THR A 267 17.58 -12.12 -34.56
C THR A 267 17.76 -12.43 -33.08
N LEU A 268 17.28 -11.55 -32.19
CA LEU A 268 17.49 -11.68 -30.76
C LEU A 268 16.68 -12.82 -30.12
N ILE A 269 15.58 -13.23 -30.75
CA ILE A 269 14.73 -14.33 -30.26
C ILE A 269 14.99 -15.65 -30.98
N SER A 270 15.74 -15.63 -32.07
CA SER A 270 16.07 -16.87 -32.84
C SER A 270 16.71 -17.93 -31.92
N GLY A 271 16.12 -19.12 -31.89
CA GLY A 271 16.59 -20.23 -31.07
C GLY A 271 16.32 -20.11 -29.57
N LYS A 272 15.64 -19.08 -29.13
CA LYS A 272 15.22 -18.97 -27.72
C LYS A 272 13.95 -19.78 -27.46
N THR A 273 13.87 -20.35 -26.26
CA THR A 273 12.70 -21.06 -25.74
C THR A 273 12.37 -20.57 -24.32
N GLY A 274 11.11 -20.71 -23.92
CA GLY A 274 10.67 -20.28 -22.60
C GLY A 274 10.76 -18.77 -22.40
N ARG A 275 11.00 -18.29 -21.17
CA ARG A 275 11.05 -16.86 -20.84
C ARG A 275 12.18 -16.14 -21.55
N LEU A 276 11.86 -15.00 -22.15
CA LEU A 276 12.83 -14.18 -22.89
C LEU A 276 13.81 -13.44 -21.98
N ILE A 277 13.34 -12.98 -20.82
CA ILE A 277 14.15 -12.29 -19.81
C ILE A 277 14.06 -13.09 -18.50
N THR A 278 15.17 -13.65 -18.07
CA THR A 278 15.29 -14.47 -16.85
C THR A 278 15.96 -13.73 -15.70
N ASP A 279 16.63 -12.62 -16.00
CA ASP A 279 17.33 -11.81 -15.01
C ASP A 279 16.39 -11.14 -14.04
N HIS A 280 16.91 -10.80 -12.85
CA HIS A 280 16.15 -10.01 -11.90
C HIS A 280 15.77 -8.64 -12.49
N PRO A 281 14.54 -8.15 -12.31
CA PRO A 281 14.05 -6.91 -12.93
C PRO A 281 14.91 -5.67 -12.68
N ASN A 282 15.62 -5.65 -11.56
CA ASN A 282 16.53 -4.55 -11.24
C ASN A 282 17.85 -4.62 -12.03
N THR A 283 18.23 -5.80 -12.54
CA THR A 283 19.41 -5.93 -13.39
C THR A 283 19.19 -5.18 -14.68
N LEU A 284 18.11 -5.48 -15.41
CA LEU A 284 17.79 -4.75 -16.64
C LEU A 284 17.68 -3.21 -16.40
N TYR A 285 17.08 -2.79 -15.28
CA TYR A 285 17.00 -1.37 -14.95
C TYR A 285 18.38 -0.73 -14.75
N ARG A 286 19.28 -1.41 -14.03
CA ARG A 286 20.65 -0.91 -13.78
C ARG A 286 21.47 -0.87 -15.05
N GLU A 287 21.39 -1.91 -15.88
CA GLU A 287 22.12 -2.00 -17.16
C GLU A 287 21.69 -0.89 -18.12
N VAL A 288 20.38 -0.65 -18.26
CA VAL A 288 19.86 0.43 -19.12
C VAL A 288 20.34 1.79 -18.63
N ASN A 289 20.30 2.05 -17.32
CA ASN A 289 20.77 3.33 -16.79
C ASN A 289 22.29 3.48 -16.88
N ALA A 290 23.05 2.40 -16.68
CA ALA A 290 24.50 2.44 -16.81
C ALA A 290 24.92 2.79 -18.23
N VAL A 291 24.36 2.10 -19.24
CA VAL A 291 24.69 2.39 -20.64
C VAL A 291 24.27 3.80 -21.05
N CYS A 292 23.11 4.29 -20.58
CA CYS A 292 22.71 5.66 -20.85
C CYS A 292 23.73 6.65 -20.28
N ARG A 293 24.17 6.45 -19.04
CA ARG A 293 25.20 7.30 -18.39
C ARG A 293 26.53 7.27 -19.13
N ASP A 294 27.00 6.08 -19.53
CA ASP A 294 28.29 5.87 -20.19
C ASP A 294 28.39 6.60 -21.53
N VAL A 295 27.25 6.82 -22.20
CA VAL A 295 27.19 7.52 -23.49
C VAL A 295 26.54 8.90 -23.40
N GLY A 296 26.38 9.44 -22.20
CA GLY A 296 25.85 10.80 -21.98
C GLY A 296 24.36 10.96 -22.27
N LEU A 297 23.58 9.87 -22.26
CA LEU A 297 22.14 9.91 -22.43
C LEU A 297 21.41 10.06 -21.08
N PRO A 298 20.17 10.58 -21.08
CA PRO A 298 19.33 10.59 -19.88
C PRO A 298 19.10 9.17 -19.34
N GLU A 299 19.19 8.98 -18.04
CA GLU A 299 18.93 7.71 -17.37
C GLU A 299 17.41 7.40 -17.36
N VAL A 300 16.93 6.69 -18.35
CA VAL A 300 15.48 6.47 -18.55
C VAL A 300 14.94 5.20 -17.89
N GLY A 301 15.77 4.21 -17.63
CA GLY A 301 15.35 2.88 -17.20
C GLY A 301 14.31 2.26 -18.15
N VAL A 302 13.81 1.07 -17.79
CA VAL A 302 12.87 0.33 -18.67
C VAL A 302 11.56 1.08 -18.91
N HIS A 303 11.09 1.84 -17.92
CA HIS A 303 9.82 2.57 -18.08
C HIS A 303 9.97 3.82 -18.94
N GLY A 304 11.15 4.46 -18.91
CA GLY A 304 11.46 5.56 -19.79
C GLY A 304 11.64 5.11 -21.26
N LEU A 305 12.13 3.88 -21.51
CA LEU A 305 12.15 3.32 -22.87
C LEU A 305 10.74 3.26 -23.48
N ARG A 306 9.75 2.89 -22.67
CA ARG A 306 8.35 2.92 -23.10
C ARG A 306 7.84 4.36 -23.36
N HIS A 307 8.31 5.35 -22.62
CA HIS A 307 8.01 6.76 -22.92
C HIS A 307 8.74 7.21 -24.18
N SER A 308 9.96 6.73 -24.40
CA SER A 308 10.72 6.99 -25.64
C SER A 308 10.03 6.42 -26.89
N PHE A 309 9.34 5.27 -26.77
CA PHE A 309 8.47 4.78 -27.85
C PHE A 309 7.38 5.80 -28.22
N ALA A 310 6.72 6.42 -27.23
CA ALA A 310 5.72 7.45 -27.52
C ALA A 310 6.35 8.73 -28.12
N SER A 311 7.53 9.12 -27.67
CA SER A 311 8.29 10.23 -28.26
C SER A 311 8.64 9.96 -29.74
N LEU A 312 9.15 8.75 -30.03
CA LEU A 312 9.44 8.34 -31.40
C LEU A 312 8.19 8.29 -32.30
N ALA A 313 7.08 7.76 -31.74
CA ALA A 313 5.79 7.73 -32.45
C ALA A 313 5.31 9.13 -32.83
N TYR A 314 5.49 10.13 -31.94
CA TYR A 314 5.21 11.54 -32.26
C TYR A 314 6.06 12.02 -33.46
N HIS A 315 7.37 11.84 -33.42
CA HIS A 315 8.25 12.28 -34.48
C HIS A 315 7.95 11.58 -35.83
N LEU A 316 7.49 10.33 -35.78
CA LEU A 316 7.02 9.58 -36.95
C LEU A 316 5.56 9.86 -37.33
N GLN A 317 4.93 10.88 -36.70
CA GLN A 317 3.57 11.34 -36.99
C GLN A 317 2.48 10.27 -36.76
N TRP A 318 2.70 9.34 -35.84
CA TRP A 318 1.65 8.43 -35.41
C TRP A 318 0.55 9.19 -34.66
N SER A 319 -0.70 8.78 -34.88
CA SER A 319 -1.78 9.31 -34.05
C SER A 319 -1.63 8.89 -32.58
N GLU A 320 -2.09 9.72 -31.65
CA GLU A 320 -2.16 9.36 -30.23
C GLU A 320 -2.91 8.03 -30.02
N ALA A 321 -4.00 7.81 -30.77
CA ALA A 321 -4.80 6.59 -30.68
C ALA A 321 -4.00 5.34 -31.09
N THR A 322 -3.23 5.40 -32.17
CA THR A 322 -2.35 4.30 -32.59
C THR A 322 -1.28 4.04 -31.54
N THR A 323 -0.61 5.08 -31.08
CA THR A 323 0.42 5.00 -30.05
C THR A 323 -0.12 4.39 -28.74
N MET A 324 -1.30 4.81 -28.34
CA MET A 324 -1.99 4.26 -27.15
C MET A 324 -2.30 2.77 -27.31
N ARG A 325 -2.81 2.37 -28.47
CA ARG A 325 -3.16 0.97 -28.77
C ARG A 325 -1.91 0.08 -28.69
N GLU A 326 -0.88 0.41 -29.44
CA GLU A 326 0.38 -0.37 -29.50
C GLU A 326 1.06 -0.42 -28.13
N GLY A 327 1.19 0.71 -27.46
CA GLY A 327 1.75 0.75 -26.11
C GLY A 327 0.81 0.21 -25.01
N GLY A 328 -0.50 0.07 -25.27
CA GLY A 328 -1.47 -0.36 -24.26
C GLY A 328 -1.68 0.66 -23.13
N TRP A 329 -1.79 1.94 -23.43
CA TRP A 329 -2.22 2.97 -22.50
C TRP A 329 -3.74 3.06 -22.49
N SER A 330 -4.33 2.87 -21.31
CA SER A 330 -5.77 3.03 -21.08
C SER A 330 -6.17 4.47 -20.76
N ASN A 331 -5.22 5.28 -20.26
CA ASN A 331 -5.41 6.69 -19.99
C ASN A 331 -4.58 7.51 -20.99
N PRO A 332 -5.20 8.43 -21.76
CA PRO A 332 -4.51 9.28 -22.70
C PRO A 332 -3.50 10.24 -22.07
N ASP A 333 -3.67 10.62 -20.80
CA ASP A 333 -2.88 11.65 -20.11
C ASP A 333 -1.36 11.49 -20.31
N THR A 334 -0.85 10.26 -20.35
CA THR A 334 0.60 10.02 -20.46
C THR A 334 1.07 10.31 -21.90
N VAL A 335 0.39 9.78 -22.91
CA VAL A 335 0.74 10.00 -24.31
C VAL A 335 0.51 11.46 -24.67
N HIS A 336 -0.64 12.00 -24.31
CA HIS A 336 -0.99 13.40 -24.53
C HIS A 336 0.04 14.37 -23.95
N LYS A 337 0.55 14.14 -22.74
CA LYS A 337 1.61 14.97 -22.13
C LYS A 337 2.91 14.93 -22.92
N ILE A 338 3.31 13.75 -23.41
CA ILE A 338 4.52 13.61 -24.23
C ILE A 338 4.33 14.37 -25.55
N TYR A 339 3.21 14.16 -26.23
CA TYR A 339 2.89 14.82 -27.49
C TYR A 339 2.80 16.33 -27.33
N THR A 340 2.11 16.84 -26.31
CA THR A 340 2.00 18.28 -26.04
C THR A 340 3.35 18.90 -25.71
N HIS A 341 4.21 18.20 -24.95
CA HIS A 341 5.54 18.70 -24.65
C HIS A 341 6.42 18.80 -25.90
N LEU A 342 6.41 17.79 -26.75
CA LEU A 342 7.17 17.76 -28.00
C LEU A 342 6.62 18.79 -29.00
N ALA A 343 5.29 18.89 -29.15
CA ALA A 343 4.66 19.91 -29.99
C ALA A 343 5.03 21.34 -29.55
N ALA A 344 5.14 21.59 -28.25
CA ALA A 344 5.58 22.89 -27.75
C ALA A 344 7.06 23.19 -28.10
N GLN A 345 7.91 22.18 -28.18
CA GLN A 345 9.30 22.33 -28.64
C GLN A 345 9.36 22.61 -30.15
N ASP A 346 8.51 21.95 -30.94
CA ASP A 346 8.44 22.09 -32.39
C ASP A 346 7.68 23.36 -32.87
N ALA A 347 6.97 24.07 -31.98
CA ALA A 347 6.12 25.21 -32.32
C ALA A 347 6.84 26.31 -33.12
N ASN A 348 8.11 26.56 -32.83
CA ASN A 348 8.91 27.52 -33.60
C ASN A 348 9.17 27.08 -35.05
N GLU A 349 9.36 25.77 -35.25
CA GLU A 349 9.54 25.21 -36.58
C GLU A 349 8.23 25.22 -37.36
N ASP A 350 7.13 24.90 -36.72
CA ASP A 350 5.80 24.97 -37.34
C ASP A 350 5.45 26.41 -37.77
N ILE A 351 5.78 27.41 -36.94
CA ILE A 351 5.63 28.83 -37.28
C ILE A 351 6.52 29.17 -38.51
N ARG A 352 7.74 28.67 -38.54
CA ARG A 352 8.65 28.88 -39.72
C ARG A 352 8.08 28.23 -40.97
N ARG A 353 7.52 27.02 -40.87
CA ARG A 353 6.86 26.33 -42.01
C ARG A 353 5.66 27.11 -42.52
N MET A 354 4.83 27.63 -41.61
CA MET A 354 3.69 28.49 -41.96
C MET A 354 4.15 29.77 -42.68
N LYS A 355 5.18 30.45 -42.13
CA LYS A 355 5.75 31.65 -42.76
C LYS A 355 6.30 31.35 -44.13
N ARG A 356 7.01 30.24 -44.32
CA ARG A 356 7.52 29.79 -45.64
C ARG A 356 6.39 29.59 -46.63
N PHE A 357 5.31 28.91 -46.23
CA PHE A 357 4.15 28.71 -47.10
C PHE A 357 3.59 30.01 -47.64
N TYR A 358 3.41 31.01 -46.80
CA TYR A 358 2.90 32.32 -47.22
C TYR A 358 3.92 33.26 -47.86
N SER A 359 5.22 32.89 -47.84
CA SER A 359 6.27 33.69 -48.49
C SER A 359 6.56 33.23 -49.93
N ILE A 360 5.90 32.16 -50.41
CA ILE A 360 6.00 31.64 -51.78
C ILE A 360 4.83 32.27 -52.61
N GLY A 361 4.67 33.60 -52.52
CA GLY A 361 3.71 34.35 -53.31
C GLY A 361 4.38 35.56 -53.97
#